data_1ff4335e0c0bb337b7b8b943ab89696d
#
_entry.id   1ff4335e0c0bb337b7b8b943ab89696d
#
_cell.length_a   1.000
_cell.length_b   1.000
_cell.length_c   1.000
_cell.angle_alpha   90.00
_cell.angle_beta   90.00
_cell.angle_gamma   90.00
#
_symmetry.space_group_name_H-M   'P 1'
#
loop_
_entity.id
_entity.type
_entity.pdbx_description
1 polymer ?
#
loop_
_entity_poly.entity_id
_entity_poly.type
_entity_poly.pdbx_seq_one_letter_code
_entity_poly.pdbx_strand_id
1 'polypeptide(L)'
;MEKPTLWIAGREIVPNSPKMKVWREFLVFFDADKQDMNLEVFLDEHVRLIVLGFGREEVTKEVIEENVEVADIVPLTRALFRWIQSLTFSKLVNLPNGETGKEV
;
A
#
# COMPACT_ATOMS: atom_id res chain seq x y z
N MET A 1 -11.29 6.51 -2.98
CA MET A 1 -10.95 5.46 -1.99
C MET A 1 -10.09 6.08 -0.91
N GLU A 2 -10.39 5.76 0.33
CA GLU A 2 -9.65 6.32 1.45
C GLU A 2 -8.27 5.70 1.58
N LYS A 3 -7.32 6.52 2.05
CA LYS A 3 -6.00 6.02 2.39
C LYS A 3 -6.08 5.08 3.59
N PRO A 4 -5.43 3.92 3.54
CA PRO A 4 -5.25 3.12 4.75
C PRO A 4 -4.39 3.88 5.74
N THR A 5 -4.64 3.71 7.03
CA THR A 5 -3.87 4.39 8.07
C THR A 5 -3.44 3.40 9.14
N LEU A 6 -2.43 3.81 9.90
CA LEU A 6 -1.94 3.07 11.06
C LEU A 6 -1.98 3.98 12.28
N TRP A 7 -2.23 3.37 13.45
CA TRP A 7 -2.11 4.08 14.72
C TRP A 7 -0.90 3.53 15.46
N ILE A 8 0.07 4.40 15.71
CA ILE A 8 1.31 4.03 16.39
C ILE A 8 1.53 5.03 17.50
N ALA A 9 1.58 4.54 18.72
CA ALA A 9 1.80 5.37 19.92
C ALA A 9 0.82 6.55 19.96
N GLY A 10 -0.44 6.30 19.67
CA GLY A 10 -1.49 7.32 19.73
C GLY A 10 -1.50 8.29 18.57
N ARG A 11 -0.66 8.09 17.56
CA ARG A 11 -0.59 8.96 16.38
C ARG A 11 -1.12 8.22 15.14
N GLU A 12 -1.89 8.91 14.35
CA GLU A 12 -2.33 8.39 13.06
C GLU A 12 -1.24 8.61 12.02
N ILE A 13 -0.84 7.54 11.36
CA ILE A 13 0.19 7.58 10.31
C ILE A 13 -0.50 7.29 8.97
N VAL A 14 -0.32 8.20 8.01
CA VAL A 14 -0.88 8.04 6.67
C VAL A 14 0.25 7.78 5.69
N PRO A 15 -0.01 7.02 4.61
CA PRO A 15 1.05 6.74 3.64
C PRO A 15 1.40 7.96 2.80
N ASN A 16 2.66 8.05 2.41
CA ASN A 16 3.09 9.01 1.40
C ASN A 16 2.55 8.58 0.03
N SER A 17 2.53 9.53 -0.92
CA SER A 17 2.15 9.22 -2.30
C SER A 17 3.15 8.22 -2.89
N PRO A 18 2.70 7.04 -3.32
CA PRO A 18 3.62 6.02 -3.81
C PRO A 18 4.15 6.34 -5.20
N LYS A 19 5.38 5.95 -5.44
CA LYS A 19 5.97 6.02 -6.77
C LYS A 19 5.69 4.74 -7.54
N MET A 20 5.92 4.76 -8.85
CA MET A 20 5.69 3.59 -9.71
C MET A 20 6.40 2.35 -9.20
N LYS A 21 7.59 2.51 -8.62
CA LYS A 21 8.36 1.38 -8.11
C LYS A 21 7.57 0.63 -7.02
N VAL A 22 6.89 1.37 -6.16
CA VAL A 22 6.07 0.76 -5.10
C VAL A 22 4.95 -0.08 -5.70
N TRP A 23 4.24 0.48 -6.69
CA TRP A 23 3.17 -0.25 -7.36
C TRP A 23 3.69 -1.55 -7.97
N ARG A 24 4.87 -1.50 -8.61
CA ARG A 24 5.44 -2.70 -9.23
C ARG A 24 5.80 -3.78 -8.22
N GLU A 25 6.29 -3.37 -7.04
CA GLU A 25 6.60 -4.33 -5.98
C GLU A 25 5.34 -5.05 -5.49
N PHE A 26 4.25 -4.31 -5.33
CA PHE A 26 2.98 -4.94 -4.96
C PHE A 26 2.51 -5.90 -6.05
N LEU A 27 2.60 -5.47 -7.31
CA LEU A 27 2.14 -6.28 -8.44
C LEU A 27 2.94 -7.58 -8.55
N VAL A 28 4.26 -7.49 -8.42
CA VAL A 28 5.11 -8.68 -8.47
C VAL A 28 4.68 -9.70 -7.42
N PHE A 29 4.43 -9.25 -6.20
CA PHE A 29 4.05 -10.17 -5.14
C PHE A 29 2.65 -10.76 -5.40
N PHE A 30 1.68 -9.90 -5.74
CA PHE A 30 0.30 -10.38 -5.87
C PHE A 30 0.09 -11.24 -7.11
N ASP A 31 0.91 -11.09 -8.14
CA ASP A 31 0.84 -11.93 -9.33
C ASP A 31 1.65 -13.22 -9.23
N ALA A 32 2.52 -13.33 -8.23
CA ALA A 32 3.39 -14.49 -8.08
C ALA A 32 2.60 -15.71 -7.60
N ASP A 33 3.05 -16.90 -8.03
CA ASP A 33 2.55 -18.15 -7.51
C ASP A 33 3.06 -18.32 -6.08
N LYS A 34 2.15 -18.57 -5.14
CA LYS A 34 2.48 -18.65 -3.73
C LYS A 34 2.28 -20.03 -3.14
N GLN A 35 2.07 -21.05 -3.99
CA GLN A 35 1.76 -22.40 -3.50
C GLN A 35 2.84 -22.99 -2.63
N ASP A 36 4.10 -22.72 -2.97
CA ASP A 36 5.25 -23.27 -2.23
C ASP A 36 5.77 -22.33 -1.15
N MET A 37 5.12 -21.21 -0.95
CA MET A 37 5.56 -20.22 0.03
C MET A 37 5.02 -20.61 1.41
N ASN A 38 5.91 -20.74 2.39
CA ASN A 38 5.45 -21.02 3.75
C ASN A 38 4.84 -19.76 4.37
N LEU A 39 4.10 -19.95 5.47
CA LEU A 39 3.35 -18.87 6.09
C LEU A 39 4.25 -17.74 6.58
N GLU A 40 5.41 -18.08 7.12
CA GLU A 40 6.32 -17.06 7.63
C GLU A 40 6.81 -16.14 6.52
N VAL A 41 7.23 -16.73 5.40
CA VAL A 41 7.67 -15.94 4.24
C VAL A 41 6.51 -15.12 3.68
N PHE A 42 5.32 -15.72 3.62
CA PHE A 42 4.12 -15.06 3.14
C PHE A 42 3.84 -13.78 3.95
N LEU A 43 3.85 -13.91 5.27
CA LEU A 43 3.59 -12.75 6.15
C LEU A 43 4.72 -11.74 6.12
N ASP A 44 5.98 -12.20 6.05
CA ASP A 44 7.14 -11.31 5.92
C ASP A 44 7.03 -10.43 4.68
N GLU A 45 6.59 -11.02 3.56
CA GLU A 45 6.42 -10.25 2.33
C GLU A 45 5.31 -9.22 2.46
N HIS A 46 4.25 -9.56 3.17
CA HIS A 46 3.19 -8.58 3.44
C HIS A 46 3.70 -7.42 4.29
N VAL A 47 4.49 -7.72 5.33
CA VAL A 47 5.08 -6.67 6.16
C VAL A 47 6.00 -5.78 5.32
N ARG A 48 6.82 -6.38 4.47
CA ARG A 48 7.69 -5.62 3.57
C ARG A 48 6.88 -4.66 2.69
N LEU A 49 5.77 -5.15 2.14
CA LEU A 49 4.91 -4.31 1.29
C LEU A 49 4.23 -3.20 2.07
N ILE A 50 3.85 -3.45 3.33
CA ILE A 50 3.28 -2.39 4.17
C ILE A 50 4.30 -1.27 4.36
N VAL A 51 5.54 -1.62 4.69
CA VAL A 51 6.61 -0.63 4.87
C VAL A 51 6.80 0.18 3.59
N LEU A 52 6.88 -0.51 2.43
CA LEU A 52 7.03 0.17 1.15
C LEU A 52 5.82 1.04 0.83
N GLY A 53 4.63 0.53 1.10
CA GLY A 53 3.39 1.24 0.76
C GLY A 53 3.22 2.52 1.56
N PHE A 54 3.64 2.53 2.82
CA PHE A 54 3.60 3.75 3.62
C PHE A 54 4.71 4.72 3.22
N GLY A 55 5.90 4.20 2.91
CA GLY A 55 7.01 5.01 2.42
C GLY A 55 7.45 6.10 3.40
N ARG A 56 7.36 5.82 4.70
CA ARG A 56 7.70 6.79 5.74
C ARG A 56 8.80 6.23 6.63
N GLU A 57 9.70 7.10 7.06
CA GLU A 57 10.84 6.68 7.88
C GLU A 57 10.40 6.04 9.19
N GLU A 58 9.31 6.52 9.77
CA GLU A 58 8.84 6.00 11.05
C GLU A 58 8.11 4.67 10.92
N VAL A 59 7.81 4.23 9.70
CA VAL A 59 7.16 2.92 9.48
C VAL A 59 8.22 1.93 9.06
N THR A 60 8.70 1.15 10.01
CA THR A 60 9.72 0.13 9.80
C THR A 60 9.12 -1.24 10.03
N LYS A 61 9.86 -2.27 9.63
CA LYS A 61 9.44 -3.65 9.90
C LYS A 61 9.16 -3.86 11.39
N GLU A 62 10.07 -3.38 12.23
CA GLU A 62 9.94 -3.54 13.69
C GLU A 62 8.69 -2.85 14.21
N VAL A 63 8.42 -1.64 13.72
CA VAL A 63 7.23 -0.89 14.14
C VAL A 63 5.96 -1.65 13.74
N ILE A 64 5.91 -2.19 12.53
CA ILE A 64 4.76 -2.96 12.09
C ILE A 64 4.58 -4.19 12.97
N GLU A 65 5.67 -4.92 13.23
CA GLU A 65 5.57 -6.15 14.01
C GLU A 65 5.17 -5.91 15.46
N GLU A 66 5.50 -4.73 15.99
CA GLU A 66 5.16 -4.40 17.38
C GLU A 66 3.78 -3.80 17.53
N ASN A 67 3.19 -3.25 16.46
CA ASN A 67 1.97 -2.46 16.58
C ASN A 67 0.78 -2.98 15.79
N VAL A 68 0.99 -3.84 14.80
CA VAL A 68 -0.09 -4.34 13.96
C VAL A 68 -0.37 -5.79 14.32
N GLU A 69 -1.64 -6.08 14.58
CA GLU A 69 -2.02 -7.44 14.95
C GLU A 69 -1.87 -8.38 13.75
N VAL A 70 -1.58 -9.64 14.04
CA VAL A 70 -1.43 -10.66 12.99
C VAL A 70 -2.64 -10.67 12.06
N ALA A 71 -3.83 -10.53 12.62
CA ALA A 71 -5.08 -10.58 11.85
C ALA A 71 -5.20 -9.43 10.86
N ASP A 72 -4.48 -8.34 11.07
CA ASP A 72 -4.59 -7.13 10.24
C ASP A 72 -3.51 -7.04 9.15
N ILE A 73 -2.52 -7.90 9.19
CA ILE A 73 -1.39 -7.81 8.24
C ILE A 73 -1.85 -7.98 6.80
N VAL A 74 -2.57 -9.05 6.50
CA VAL A 74 -3.03 -9.29 5.13
C VAL A 74 -4.08 -8.27 4.70
N PRO A 75 -5.11 -7.97 5.52
CA PRO A 75 -6.09 -6.95 5.13
C PRO A 75 -5.47 -5.58 4.89
N LEU A 76 -4.50 -5.16 5.71
CA LEU A 76 -3.85 -3.86 5.53
C LEU A 76 -3.06 -3.82 4.22
N THR A 77 -2.33 -4.89 3.92
CA THR A 77 -1.57 -4.97 2.68
C THR A 77 -2.49 -4.86 1.47
N ARG A 78 -3.63 -5.58 1.51
CA ARG A 78 -4.59 -5.53 0.42
C ARG A 78 -5.25 -4.17 0.29
N ALA A 79 -5.54 -3.53 1.42
CA ALA A 79 -6.10 -2.18 1.40
C ALA A 79 -5.11 -1.19 0.77
N LEU A 80 -3.83 -1.31 1.09
CA LEU A 80 -2.78 -0.49 0.47
C LEU A 80 -2.75 -0.71 -1.03
N PHE A 81 -2.79 -1.96 -1.47
CA PHE A 81 -2.74 -2.26 -2.91
C PHE A 81 -3.93 -1.65 -3.64
N ARG A 82 -5.13 -1.82 -3.09
CA ARG A 82 -6.33 -1.24 -3.70
C ARG A 82 -6.26 0.29 -3.74
N TRP A 83 -5.76 0.91 -2.66
CA TRP A 83 -5.59 2.35 -2.65
C TRP A 83 -4.61 2.81 -3.71
N ILE A 84 -3.44 2.14 -3.81
CA ILE A 84 -2.43 2.49 -4.82
C ILE A 84 -3.01 2.37 -6.22
N GLN A 85 -3.76 1.30 -6.50
CA GLN A 85 -4.41 1.13 -7.79
C GLN A 85 -5.40 2.24 -8.08
N SER A 86 -6.13 2.70 -7.06
CA SER A 86 -7.12 3.75 -7.23
C SER A 86 -6.49 5.08 -7.64
N LEU A 87 -5.20 5.27 -7.38
CA LEU A 87 -4.51 6.50 -7.73
C LEU A 87 -4.19 6.61 -9.21
N THR A 88 -4.27 5.50 -9.95
CA THR A 88 -3.90 5.44 -11.36
C THR A 88 -4.59 6.51 -12.19
N PHE A 89 -5.88 6.71 -11.96
CA PHE A 89 -6.67 7.67 -12.74
C PHE A 89 -7.13 8.86 -11.91
N SER A 90 -6.60 9.02 -10.70
CA SER A 90 -7.14 10.03 -9.78
C SER A 90 -6.98 11.45 -10.31
N LYS A 91 -5.88 11.73 -11.01
CA LYS A 91 -5.64 13.09 -11.51
C LYS A 91 -6.38 13.38 -12.80
N LEU A 92 -6.86 12.37 -13.50
CA LEU A 92 -7.66 12.60 -14.70
C LEU A 92 -8.96 13.31 -14.38
N VAL A 93 -9.54 13.02 -13.22
CA VAL A 93 -10.79 13.63 -12.77
C VAL A 93 -10.63 15.13 -12.58
N ASN A 94 -9.41 15.57 -12.27
CA ASN A 94 -9.11 16.95 -11.92
C ASN A 94 -8.38 17.72 -13.03
N LEU A 95 -8.19 17.13 -14.24
CA LEU A 95 -7.57 17.84 -15.37
C LEU A 95 -8.52 18.90 -15.91
N PRO A 96 -8.07 20.10 -16.21
CA PRO A 96 -8.92 21.15 -16.78
C PRO A 96 -9.37 20.79 -18.16
N ASN A 97 -9.77 20.92 -18.75
CA ASN A 97 -10.09 20.55 -20.10
C ASN A 97 -10.36 20.07 -20.62
N GLY A 98 -10.52 20.41 -20.72
CA GLY A 98 -10.56 19.63 -20.85
C GLY A 98 -11.03 19.12 -20.73
N GLU A 99 -11.03 19.33 -20.70
CA GLU A 99 -11.07 18.68 -20.56
C GLU A 99 -11.21 17.94 -20.44
N THR A 100 -11.61 18.46 -20.59
CA THR A 100 -11.53 17.60 -20.48
C THR A 100 -11.62 17.12 -20.79
N GLY A 101 -12.18 17.72 -21.21
CA GLY A 101 -11.94 17.05 -21.34
C GLY A 101 -11.99 17.08 -21.91
N LYS A 102 -12.18 17.45 -22.31
CA LYS A 102 -11.71 17.35 -22.81
C LYS A 102 -11.15 16.97 -23.28
N GLU A 103 -10.99 17.10 -23.32
CA GLU A 103 -10.17 16.70 -23.67
C GLU A 103 -9.86 16.23 -23.84
N VAL A 104 -10.32 16.82 -24.07
CA VAL A 104 -9.82 16.29 -24.18
C VAL A 104 -9.56 16.15 -24.49
#